data_6792b8212e65fdf682b1b468b93951a7
#
_entry.id   6792b8212e65fdf682b1b468b93951a7
#
_cell.length_a   1.000
_cell.length_b   1.000
_cell.length_c   1.000
_cell.angle_alpha   90.00
_cell.angle_beta   90.00
_cell.angle_gamma   90.00
#
_symmetry.space_group_name_H-M   'P 1'
#
loop_
_entity.id
_entity.type
_entity.pdbx_description
1 polymer ?
#
loop_
_entity_poly.entity_id
_entity_poly.type
_entity_poly.pdbx_seq_one_letter_code
_entity_poly.pdbx_strand_id
1 'polypeptide(L)'
;MNNKYDVVVVGGGHAGVEAAHAVYRNGLSCALVSFSYKTIGQMSCNPAIGGLGKSHLVREVDAMGGIMAQATDISGIQYRTLNTRKGNAVQALRVQCDRELYKKGIQDILKKTDIDIIEGEVVDLISNQDIVSGVLLSDNREIIGKKTILTTGTFLNGIMYTGQDKIQGGRVGEEASIPLSKKLYNLKLPMGRLKTGTPARIKMSSLDLSVMEEQKGEMPTPWMAISKQPTEHKKQLSCYITRTNKTTHKIIQKNIHLSAMYSGNISGVGPRYCPSIEDKVFKFESKDSHQIFIEPEGINKDLVYPNGISTSLPKTAQEDFIYSILGMENSLIEEYGYAVEYDFIDPRSIKPSMETKFFKNFYLAGQINGTTGYEEAAAQGLMAGANAANSIKQKEPLILERSEAYIGVLIDDLTTHGVTEPYRMFTSRAEHRLMLSQNNAEQRLLKIAQRADLVSTERADNFDAKEKIYQKYLETKILNKKIKTYTNLDNEQIELKEKTSIGTVLKRTDVSKENIIKISETKNSELHLLNRAMVEIKYSGYIDKQKREVAKNKKQNLKEIPLNMKYSSITGLSNEVKEKLNKSLPTTIGAAARIEGVTPAAINLILVHIKKAELQSLNA
;
A
#
# COMPACT_ATOMS: atom_id res chain seq x y z
N MET A 1 -15.02 -30.51 -11.48
CA MET A 1 -14.68 -29.07 -11.32
C MET A 1 -13.97 -28.61 -12.60
N ASN A 2 -14.22 -27.39 -13.04
CA ASN A 2 -13.45 -26.81 -14.13
C ASN A 2 -12.01 -26.63 -13.65
N ASN A 3 -11.03 -27.08 -14.43
CA ASN A 3 -9.60 -26.92 -14.09
C ASN A 3 -8.88 -25.95 -15.06
N LYS A 4 -9.64 -25.25 -15.93
CA LYS A 4 -9.11 -24.31 -16.91
C LYS A 4 -9.75 -22.93 -16.72
N TYR A 5 -8.91 -21.94 -16.54
CA TYR A 5 -9.29 -20.54 -16.25
C TYR A 5 -8.54 -19.56 -17.17
N ASP A 6 -9.05 -18.37 -17.27
CA ASP A 6 -8.30 -17.27 -17.89
C ASP A 6 -7.13 -16.87 -16.98
N VAL A 7 -7.39 -16.74 -15.66
CA VAL A 7 -6.34 -16.36 -14.69
C VAL A 7 -6.40 -17.27 -13.47
N VAL A 8 -5.24 -17.76 -13.04
CA VAL A 8 -5.04 -18.45 -11.77
C VAL A 8 -4.30 -17.50 -10.82
N VAL A 9 -4.89 -17.21 -9.67
CA VAL A 9 -4.30 -16.39 -8.59
C VAL A 9 -3.94 -17.29 -7.42
N VAL A 10 -2.69 -17.26 -6.98
CA VAL A 10 -2.18 -18.07 -5.88
C VAL A 10 -1.98 -17.21 -4.64
N GLY A 11 -2.71 -17.51 -3.57
CA GLY A 11 -2.67 -16.82 -2.29
C GLY A 11 -3.91 -15.97 -2.02
N GLY A 12 -4.60 -16.22 -0.91
CA GLY A 12 -5.85 -15.55 -0.48
C GLY A 12 -5.65 -14.29 0.36
N GLY A 13 -4.44 -13.69 0.37
CA GLY A 13 -4.14 -12.44 1.05
C GLY A 13 -4.63 -11.19 0.29
N HIS A 14 -4.29 -9.99 0.79
CA HIS A 14 -4.77 -8.72 0.21
C HIS A 14 -4.42 -8.53 -1.26
N ALA A 15 -3.23 -9.00 -1.70
CA ALA A 15 -2.86 -8.95 -3.11
C ALA A 15 -3.72 -9.92 -3.96
N GLY A 16 -3.91 -11.15 -3.48
CA GLY A 16 -4.65 -12.15 -4.23
C GLY A 16 -6.13 -11.83 -4.39
N VAL A 17 -6.78 -11.34 -3.32
CA VAL A 17 -8.21 -10.98 -3.40
C VAL A 17 -8.45 -9.79 -4.32
N GLU A 18 -7.58 -8.79 -4.31
CA GLU A 18 -7.68 -7.65 -5.24
C GLU A 18 -7.37 -8.06 -6.68
N ALA A 19 -6.38 -8.95 -6.89
CA ALA A 19 -6.07 -9.48 -8.22
C ALA A 19 -7.23 -10.29 -8.81
N ALA A 20 -7.79 -11.23 -8.03
CA ALA A 20 -8.92 -12.04 -8.46
C ALA A 20 -10.16 -11.18 -8.75
N HIS A 21 -10.44 -10.19 -7.88
CA HIS A 21 -11.55 -9.27 -8.07
C HIS A 21 -11.38 -8.40 -9.32
N ALA A 22 -10.15 -7.93 -9.63
CA ALA A 22 -9.86 -7.18 -10.84
C ALA A 22 -10.08 -8.02 -12.12
N VAL A 23 -9.72 -9.31 -12.09
CA VAL A 23 -9.97 -10.26 -13.17
C VAL A 23 -11.48 -10.47 -13.37
N TYR A 24 -12.22 -10.72 -12.29
CA TYR A 24 -13.67 -10.86 -12.31
C TYR A 24 -14.37 -9.64 -12.93
N ARG A 25 -13.98 -8.43 -12.51
CA ARG A 25 -14.55 -7.19 -13.06
C ARG A 25 -14.31 -7.03 -14.56
N ASN A 26 -13.25 -7.63 -15.06
CA ASN A 26 -12.96 -7.70 -16.48
C ASN A 26 -13.76 -8.78 -17.23
N GLY A 27 -14.67 -9.50 -16.54
CA GLY A 27 -15.52 -10.54 -17.14
C GLY A 27 -14.75 -11.81 -17.54
N LEU A 28 -13.61 -12.09 -16.90
CA LEU A 28 -12.78 -13.26 -17.17
C LEU A 28 -12.93 -14.29 -16.05
N SER A 29 -12.79 -15.58 -16.40
CA SER A 29 -12.81 -16.68 -15.43
C SER A 29 -11.55 -16.66 -14.57
N CYS A 30 -11.74 -16.82 -13.24
CA CYS A 30 -10.66 -16.73 -12.26
C CYS A 30 -10.73 -17.85 -11.23
N ALA A 31 -9.60 -18.53 -11.00
CA ALA A 31 -9.40 -19.39 -9.84
C ALA A 31 -8.55 -18.66 -8.81
N LEU A 32 -9.03 -18.57 -7.56
CA LEU A 32 -8.26 -18.12 -6.40
C LEU A 32 -7.86 -19.33 -5.58
N VAL A 33 -6.60 -19.72 -5.64
CA VAL A 33 -6.03 -20.85 -4.90
C VAL A 33 -5.50 -20.38 -3.56
N SER A 34 -5.93 -20.98 -2.46
CA SER A 34 -5.50 -20.66 -1.11
C SER A 34 -5.40 -21.92 -0.25
N PHE A 35 -4.55 -21.92 0.79
CA PHE A 35 -4.49 -23.03 1.74
C PHE A 35 -5.86 -23.35 2.35
N SER A 36 -6.60 -22.33 2.74
CA SER A 36 -7.95 -22.48 3.27
C SER A 36 -8.82 -21.27 2.95
N TYR A 37 -10.09 -21.52 2.64
CA TYR A 37 -11.13 -20.48 2.53
C TYR A 37 -11.25 -19.64 3.80
N LYS A 38 -11.10 -20.27 4.97
CA LYS A 38 -11.26 -19.61 6.28
C LYS A 38 -10.27 -18.47 6.52
N THR A 39 -9.13 -18.47 5.82
CA THR A 39 -8.05 -17.48 5.99
C THR A 39 -7.98 -16.43 4.89
N ILE A 40 -8.84 -16.52 3.87
CA ILE A 40 -8.91 -15.52 2.81
C ILE A 40 -9.28 -14.16 3.39
N GLY A 41 -8.49 -13.13 3.06
CA GLY A 41 -8.68 -11.76 3.53
C GLY A 41 -8.22 -11.50 4.97
N GLN A 42 -7.55 -12.44 5.63
CA GLN A 42 -7.11 -12.29 7.02
C GLN A 42 -6.01 -11.25 7.17
N MET A 43 -6.16 -10.38 8.19
CA MET A 43 -5.12 -9.44 8.61
C MET A 43 -4.06 -10.18 9.46
N SER A 44 -2.84 -10.32 8.97
CA SER A 44 -1.79 -11.11 9.63
C SER A 44 -0.95 -10.34 10.65
N CYS A 45 -1.02 -9.02 10.65
CA CYS A 45 -0.23 -8.16 11.54
C CYS A 45 -1.16 -7.21 12.33
N ASN A 46 -0.91 -5.90 12.32
CA ASN A 46 -1.75 -4.93 13.01
C ASN A 46 -3.20 -4.93 12.45
N PRO A 47 -4.20 -4.73 13.31
CA PRO A 47 -5.61 -4.73 12.90
C PRO A 47 -6.05 -3.36 12.38
N ALA A 48 -5.31 -2.76 11.45
CA ALA A 48 -5.63 -1.44 10.91
C ALA A 48 -5.28 -1.31 9.44
N ILE A 49 -6.10 -0.53 8.73
CA ILE A 49 -5.91 -0.15 7.32
C ILE A 49 -5.70 1.36 7.24
N GLY A 50 -4.77 1.78 6.38
CA GLY A 50 -4.46 3.18 6.14
C GLY A 50 -3.29 3.70 6.98
N GLY A 51 -3.23 5.03 7.12
CA GLY A 51 -2.09 5.76 7.65
C GLY A 51 -1.31 6.52 6.59
N LEU A 52 -0.19 7.14 6.97
CA LEU A 52 0.58 8.04 6.11
C LEU A 52 1.08 7.34 4.84
N GLY A 53 0.68 7.83 3.68
CA GLY A 53 0.95 7.24 2.37
C GLY A 53 0.06 6.03 2.05
N LYS A 54 -0.40 5.30 3.05
CA LYS A 54 -1.17 4.06 2.91
C LYS A 54 -2.64 4.30 2.59
N SER A 55 -3.31 5.23 3.27
CA SER A 55 -4.68 5.60 2.90
C SER A 55 -4.78 6.19 1.49
N HIS A 56 -3.68 6.77 0.98
CA HIS A 56 -3.61 7.19 -0.42
C HIS A 56 -3.72 5.99 -1.35
N LEU A 57 -2.96 4.90 -1.08
CA LEU A 57 -3.09 3.65 -1.84
C LEU A 57 -4.49 3.05 -1.74
N VAL A 58 -5.07 2.96 -0.53
CA VAL A 58 -6.42 2.41 -0.33
C VAL A 58 -7.48 3.18 -1.13
N ARG A 59 -7.41 4.52 -1.10
CA ARG A 59 -8.32 5.38 -1.87
C ARG A 59 -8.13 5.23 -3.38
N GLU A 60 -6.90 5.03 -3.84
CA GLU A 60 -6.60 4.77 -5.25
C GLU A 60 -7.09 3.38 -5.67
N VAL A 61 -6.90 2.36 -4.84
CA VAL A 61 -7.45 1.01 -5.05
C VAL A 61 -8.99 1.07 -5.13
N ASP A 62 -9.66 1.80 -4.22
CA ASP A 62 -11.12 1.98 -4.25
C ASP A 62 -11.58 2.73 -5.52
N ALA A 63 -10.89 3.82 -5.90
CA ALA A 63 -11.19 4.57 -7.12
C ALA A 63 -11.09 3.69 -8.37
N MET A 64 -10.22 2.69 -8.35
CA MET A 64 -10.03 1.73 -9.42
C MET A 64 -10.87 0.44 -9.26
N GLY A 65 -11.83 0.43 -8.35
CA GLY A 65 -12.78 -0.66 -8.20
C GLY A 65 -12.36 -1.79 -7.28
N GLY A 66 -11.28 -1.62 -6.50
CA GLY A 66 -10.87 -2.57 -5.47
C GLY A 66 -11.81 -2.63 -4.28
N ILE A 67 -11.63 -3.63 -3.42
CA ILE A 67 -12.56 -4.00 -2.35
C ILE A 67 -12.07 -3.68 -0.94
N MET A 68 -10.78 -3.38 -0.77
CA MET A 68 -10.17 -3.14 0.54
C MET A 68 -10.86 -2.03 1.33
N ALA A 69 -11.18 -0.90 0.70
CA ALA A 69 -11.83 0.23 1.37
C ALA A 69 -13.24 -0.12 1.87
N GLN A 70 -14.01 -0.88 1.08
CA GLN A 70 -15.33 -1.34 1.47
C GLN A 70 -15.26 -2.31 2.66
N ALA A 71 -14.33 -3.28 2.63
CA ALA A 71 -14.11 -4.20 3.75
C ALA A 71 -13.65 -3.45 5.01
N THR A 72 -12.84 -2.39 4.84
CA THR A 72 -12.42 -1.51 5.94
C THR A 72 -13.62 -0.83 6.60
N ASP A 73 -14.53 -0.26 5.83
CA ASP A 73 -15.71 0.43 6.39
C ASP A 73 -16.75 -0.54 6.97
N ILE A 74 -16.82 -1.79 6.45
CA ILE A 74 -17.64 -2.86 7.06
C ILE A 74 -17.12 -3.19 8.47
N SER A 75 -15.80 -3.22 8.64
CA SER A 75 -15.13 -3.71 9.86
C SER A 75 -14.58 -2.62 10.78
N GLY A 76 -14.60 -1.36 10.36
CA GLY A 76 -13.99 -0.25 11.08
C GLY A 76 -14.59 -0.05 12.47
N ILE A 77 -13.74 0.02 13.48
CA ILE A 77 -14.09 0.22 14.89
C ILE A 77 -13.51 1.50 15.49
N GLN A 78 -12.53 2.11 14.84
CA GLN A 78 -12.05 3.46 15.16
C GLN A 78 -11.49 4.11 13.87
N TYR A 79 -11.85 5.37 13.66
CA TYR A 79 -11.40 6.16 12.50
C TYR A 79 -10.65 7.38 13.00
N ARG A 80 -9.47 7.63 12.42
CA ARG A 80 -8.67 8.80 12.80
C ARG A 80 -7.87 9.36 11.63
N THR A 81 -8.01 10.67 11.42
CA THR A 81 -7.18 11.40 10.47
C THR A 81 -5.86 11.78 11.13
N LEU A 82 -4.78 11.36 10.52
CA LEU A 82 -3.41 11.66 10.94
C LEU A 82 -2.90 12.94 10.27
N ASN A 83 -1.92 13.60 10.87
CA ASN A 83 -1.32 14.85 10.34
C ASN A 83 -2.31 16.00 10.16
N THR A 84 -3.34 16.12 10.97
CA THR A 84 -4.37 17.18 10.88
C THR A 84 -3.77 18.59 10.96
N ARG A 85 -2.61 18.76 11.63
CA ARG A 85 -1.87 20.02 11.70
C ARG A 85 -1.00 20.31 10.47
N LYS A 86 -0.94 19.38 9.51
CA LYS A 86 -0.19 19.51 8.25
C LYS A 86 -1.13 19.84 7.09
N GLY A 87 -0.56 20.17 5.92
CA GLY A 87 -1.35 20.40 4.72
C GLY A 87 -2.08 19.13 4.25
N ASN A 88 -3.21 19.30 3.58
CA ASN A 88 -4.11 18.20 3.16
C ASN A 88 -3.44 17.12 2.30
N ALA A 89 -2.40 17.45 1.56
CA ALA A 89 -1.66 16.49 0.73
C ALA A 89 -0.97 15.36 1.54
N VAL A 90 -0.76 15.57 2.84
CA VAL A 90 -0.11 14.59 3.73
C VAL A 90 -0.99 14.16 4.89
N GLN A 91 -2.25 14.64 4.94
CA GLN A 91 -3.24 14.08 5.84
C GLN A 91 -3.62 12.68 5.37
N ALA A 92 -3.84 11.78 6.31
CA ALA A 92 -4.06 10.38 6.01
C ALA A 92 -5.05 9.77 7.00
N LEU A 93 -6.02 9.03 6.49
CA LEU A 93 -6.97 8.31 7.31
C LEU A 93 -6.36 6.97 7.76
N ARG A 94 -6.52 6.64 9.04
CA ARG A 94 -6.21 5.33 9.60
C ARG A 94 -7.47 4.78 10.27
N VAL A 95 -7.81 3.55 9.91
CA VAL A 95 -9.00 2.86 10.42
C VAL A 95 -8.55 1.61 11.16
N GLN A 96 -8.87 1.55 12.45
CA GLN A 96 -8.77 0.34 13.22
C GLN A 96 -9.94 -0.57 12.86
N CYS A 97 -9.67 -1.84 12.58
CA CYS A 97 -10.65 -2.80 12.11
C CYS A 97 -10.85 -3.95 13.10
N ASP A 98 -12.07 -4.44 13.21
CA ASP A 98 -12.33 -5.78 13.72
C ASP A 98 -11.84 -6.81 12.70
N ARG A 99 -10.86 -7.64 13.10
CA ARG A 99 -10.17 -8.58 12.17
C ARG A 99 -11.12 -9.61 11.57
N GLU A 100 -12.06 -10.13 12.38
CA GLU A 100 -13.01 -11.14 11.90
C GLU A 100 -14.05 -10.52 10.96
N LEU A 101 -14.55 -9.31 11.30
CA LEU A 101 -15.47 -8.59 10.41
C LEU A 101 -14.80 -8.17 9.11
N TYR A 102 -13.51 -7.79 9.13
CA TYR A 102 -12.75 -7.48 7.91
C TYR A 102 -12.64 -8.70 7.00
N LYS A 103 -12.16 -9.82 7.56
CA LYS A 103 -12.07 -11.10 6.85
C LYS A 103 -13.42 -11.52 6.27
N LYS A 104 -14.48 -11.50 7.10
CA LYS A 104 -15.83 -11.80 6.64
C LYS A 104 -16.28 -10.84 5.53
N GLY A 105 -16.01 -9.54 5.65
CA GLY A 105 -16.34 -8.55 4.64
C GLY A 105 -15.72 -8.88 3.29
N ILE A 106 -14.43 -9.24 3.25
CA ILE A 106 -13.75 -9.72 2.03
C ILE A 106 -14.44 -10.97 1.47
N GLN A 107 -14.67 -11.99 2.32
CA GLN A 107 -15.30 -13.25 1.90
C GLN A 107 -16.73 -13.04 1.38
N ASP A 108 -17.51 -12.18 2.02
CA ASP A 108 -18.88 -11.87 1.60
C ASP A 108 -18.93 -11.08 0.27
N ILE A 109 -17.90 -10.27 -0.03
CA ILE A 109 -17.75 -9.63 -1.34
C ILE A 109 -17.41 -10.69 -2.40
N LEU A 110 -16.43 -11.56 -2.13
CA LEU A 110 -16.03 -12.61 -3.07
C LEU A 110 -17.16 -13.60 -3.37
N LYS A 111 -17.99 -13.95 -2.40
CA LYS A 111 -19.18 -14.82 -2.59
C LYS A 111 -20.20 -14.28 -3.62
N LYS A 112 -20.17 -12.98 -3.89
CA LYS A 112 -21.05 -12.34 -4.88
C LYS A 112 -20.45 -12.30 -6.29
N THR A 113 -19.32 -12.97 -6.47
CA THR A 113 -18.59 -13.05 -7.74
C THR A 113 -18.55 -14.48 -8.24
N ASP A 114 -18.21 -14.66 -9.52
CA ASP A 114 -18.01 -15.98 -10.15
C ASP A 114 -16.55 -16.44 -10.02
N ILE A 115 -15.83 -16.01 -8.97
CA ILE A 115 -14.47 -16.44 -8.70
C ILE A 115 -14.52 -17.82 -8.05
N ASP A 116 -13.91 -18.82 -8.68
CA ASP A 116 -13.76 -20.15 -8.11
C ASP A 116 -12.68 -20.14 -7.03
N ILE A 117 -13.05 -20.48 -5.80
CA ILE A 117 -12.11 -20.62 -4.69
C ILE A 117 -11.69 -22.07 -4.57
N ILE A 118 -10.39 -22.33 -4.72
CA ILE A 118 -9.80 -23.67 -4.67
C ILE A 118 -8.91 -23.77 -3.43
N GLU A 119 -9.26 -24.66 -2.51
CA GLU A 119 -8.40 -24.97 -1.36
C GLU A 119 -7.31 -25.95 -1.78
N GLY A 120 -6.06 -25.62 -1.41
CA GLY A 120 -4.90 -26.48 -1.63
C GLY A 120 -3.58 -25.71 -1.54
N GLU A 121 -2.50 -26.46 -1.35
CA GLU A 121 -1.13 -25.97 -1.40
C GLU A 121 -0.61 -26.03 -2.84
N VAL A 122 -0.13 -24.92 -3.36
CA VAL A 122 0.60 -24.87 -4.63
C VAL A 122 2.05 -25.30 -4.37
N VAL A 123 2.46 -26.37 -5.04
CA VAL A 123 3.82 -26.95 -4.87
C VAL A 123 4.73 -26.70 -6.08
N ASP A 124 4.13 -26.48 -7.26
CA ASP A 124 4.90 -26.27 -8.49
C ASP A 124 4.16 -25.33 -9.47
N LEU A 125 4.92 -24.81 -10.44
CA LEU A 125 4.39 -24.09 -11.60
C LEU A 125 4.37 -25.01 -12.82
N ILE A 126 3.26 -25.06 -13.51
CA ILE A 126 3.17 -25.72 -14.81
C ILE A 126 3.73 -24.77 -15.86
N SER A 127 4.88 -25.11 -16.43
CA SER A 127 5.57 -24.26 -17.39
C SER A 127 6.19 -25.08 -18.53
N ASN A 128 6.20 -24.49 -19.72
CA ASN A 128 6.94 -24.99 -20.88
C ASN A 128 7.90 -23.88 -21.33
N GLN A 129 9.20 -24.17 -21.24
CA GLN A 129 10.26 -23.17 -21.46
C GLN A 129 10.04 -21.91 -20.57
N ASP A 130 9.83 -20.74 -21.18
CA ASP A 130 9.62 -19.45 -20.55
C ASP A 130 8.13 -19.07 -20.38
N ILE A 131 7.19 -20.01 -20.63
CA ILE A 131 5.75 -19.76 -20.56
C ILE A 131 5.13 -20.53 -19.39
N VAL A 132 4.53 -19.79 -18.44
CA VAL A 132 3.75 -20.39 -17.35
C VAL A 132 2.30 -20.56 -17.80
N SER A 133 1.72 -21.73 -17.55
CA SER A 133 0.38 -22.12 -17.97
C SER A 133 -0.51 -22.63 -16.83
N GLY A 134 -0.08 -22.51 -15.58
CA GLY A 134 -0.85 -22.92 -14.41
C GLY A 134 -0.01 -23.32 -13.22
N VAL A 135 -0.65 -24.01 -12.28
CA VAL A 135 -0.02 -24.48 -11.04
C VAL A 135 -0.39 -25.93 -10.72
N LEU A 136 0.51 -26.63 -10.04
CA LEU A 136 0.30 -27.96 -9.50
C LEU A 136 0.07 -27.88 -8.00
N LEU A 137 -0.99 -28.53 -7.52
CA LEU A 137 -1.28 -28.63 -6.08
C LEU A 137 -0.60 -29.88 -5.47
N SER A 138 -0.45 -29.88 -4.15
CA SER A 138 0.14 -30.98 -3.39
C SER A 138 -0.63 -32.31 -3.50
N ASP A 139 -1.90 -32.27 -3.84
CA ASP A 139 -2.77 -33.42 -4.10
C ASP A 139 -2.79 -33.87 -5.58
N ASN A 140 -1.84 -33.39 -6.39
CA ASN A 140 -1.69 -33.62 -7.82
C ASN A 140 -2.79 -33.05 -8.72
N ARG A 141 -3.66 -32.16 -8.23
CA ARG A 141 -4.57 -31.40 -9.11
C ARG A 141 -3.77 -30.35 -9.89
N GLU A 142 -3.99 -30.32 -11.19
CA GLU A 142 -3.48 -29.27 -12.07
C GLU A 142 -4.55 -28.21 -12.26
N ILE A 143 -4.20 -26.94 -12.02
CA ILE A 143 -5.06 -25.79 -12.26
C ILE A 143 -4.44 -24.98 -13.39
N ILE A 144 -5.05 -25.07 -14.56
CA ILE A 144 -4.54 -24.46 -15.81
C ILE A 144 -5.05 -23.03 -15.94
N GLY A 145 -4.18 -22.11 -16.31
CA GLY A 145 -4.54 -20.71 -16.55
C GLY A 145 -3.76 -20.09 -17.70
N LYS A 146 -4.42 -19.26 -18.50
CA LYS A 146 -3.71 -18.46 -19.53
C LYS A 146 -2.70 -17.51 -18.91
N LYS A 147 -2.97 -17.05 -17.68
CA LYS A 147 -2.08 -16.21 -16.84
C LYS A 147 -2.07 -16.74 -15.41
N THR A 148 -0.93 -16.60 -14.74
CA THR A 148 -0.75 -16.98 -13.32
C THR A 148 -0.23 -15.79 -12.54
N ILE A 149 -0.86 -15.49 -11.39
CA ILE A 149 -0.46 -14.40 -10.49
C ILE A 149 -0.08 -15.02 -9.14
N LEU A 150 1.17 -14.80 -8.68
CA LEU A 150 1.68 -15.34 -7.43
C LEU A 150 1.70 -14.26 -6.34
N THR A 151 1.05 -14.55 -5.19
CA THR A 151 0.86 -13.60 -4.07
C THR A 151 1.09 -14.27 -2.72
N THR A 152 2.25 -14.90 -2.54
CA THR A 152 2.56 -15.85 -1.43
C THR A 152 2.66 -15.21 -0.03
N GLY A 153 2.73 -13.90 0.10
CA GLY A 153 2.84 -13.24 1.41
C GLY A 153 4.11 -13.66 2.17
N THR A 154 3.97 -13.94 3.48
CA THR A 154 5.04 -14.41 4.36
C THR A 154 5.22 -15.92 4.36
N PHE A 155 4.45 -16.65 3.53
CA PHE A 155 4.42 -18.12 3.57
C PHE A 155 5.54 -18.78 2.78
N LEU A 156 6.12 -18.07 1.79
CA LEU A 156 7.17 -18.63 0.93
C LEU A 156 8.44 -18.90 1.74
N ASN A 157 8.70 -20.18 2.04
CA ASN A 157 9.78 -20.63 2.92
C ASN A 157 9.81 -19.84 4.25
N GLY A 158 8.62 -19.62 4.83
CA GLY A 158 8.44 -18.84 6.04
C GLY A 158 9.01 -19.58 7.28
N ILE A 159 9.73 -18.84 8.12
CA ILE A 159 10.25 -19.33 9.40
C ILE A 159 9.94 -18.30 10.48
N MET A 160 9.22 -18.70 11.51
CA MET A 160 8.91 -17.86 12.67
C MET A 160 9.97 -18.09 13.76
N TYR A 161 10.35 -16.99 14.44
CA TYR A 161 11.38 -16.97 15.48
C TYR A 161 10.85 -16.32 16.75
N THR A 162 11.01 -16.99 17.89
CA THR A 162 10.79 -16.46 19.23
C THR A 162 12.01 -16.84 20.08
N GLY A 163 12.91 -15.87 20.31
CA GLY A 163 14.23 -16.15 20.86
C GLY A 163 15.02 -17.09 19.94
N GLN A 164 15.40 -18.24 20.47
CA GLN A 164 16.13 -19.29 19.73
C GLN A 164 15.20 -20.30 19.06
N ASP A 165 13.92 -20.30 19.42
CA ASP A 165 12.93 -21.23 18.85
C ASP A 165 12.62 -20.87 17.39
N LYS A 166 12.60 -21.91 16.53
CA LYS A 166 12.32 -21.82 15.11
C LYS A 166 11.14 -22.71 14.76
N ILE A 167 10.11 -22.14 14.14
CA ILE A 167 8.94 -22.87 13.67
C ILE A 167 8.73 -22.55 12.20
N GLN A 168 8.63 -23.58 11.34
CA GLN A 168 8.26 -23.38 9.94
C GLN A 168 6.80 -22.91 9.86
N GLY A 169 6.57 -21.82 9.15
CA GLY A 169 5.24 -21.24 8.97
C GLY A 169 5.31 -19.77 8.57
N GLY A 170 4.30 -19.32 7.87
CA GLY A 170 4.17 -17.91 7.49
C GLY A 170 3.42 -17.08 8.53
N ARG A 171 2.67 -17.75 9.41
CA ARG A 171 1.87 -17.20 10.51
C ARG A 171 1.61 -18.31 11.53
N VAL A 172 1.31 -17.95 12.80
CA VAL A 172 1.00 -18.93 13.85
C VAL A 172 -0.15 -19.82 13.41
N GLY A 173 0.06 -21.14 13.53
CA GLY A 173 -0.93 -22.17 13.18
C GLY A 173 -1.07 -22.46 11.67
N GLU A 174 -0.22 -21.89 10.83
CA GLU A 174 -0.26 -22.10 9.38
C GLU A 174 1.12 -22.49 8.83
N GLU A 175 1.14 -23.45 7.90
CA GLU A 175 2.34 -24.02 7.32
C GLU A 175 3.04 -23.07 6.33
N ALA A 176 4.32 -23.32 6.07
CA ALA A 176 5.10 -22.61 5.06
C ALA A 176 5.04 -23.32 3.71
N SER A 177 5.04 -22.55 2.61
CA SER A 177 5.14 -23.08 1.24
C SER A 177 6.60 -23.30 0.86
N ILE A 178 7.15 -24.48 1.19
CA ILE A 178 8.55 -24.84 0.94
C ILE A 178 8.74 -25.40 -0.47
N PRO A 179 7.89 -26.32 -0.99
CA PRO A 179 8.09 -26.89 -2.33
C PRO A 179 8.08 -25.82 -3.41
N LEU A 180 7.13 -24.87 -3.36
CA LEU A 180 7.05 -23.78 -4.31
C LEU A 180 8.29 -22.87 -4.26
N SER A 181 8.81 -22.58 -3.05
CA SER A 181 10.05 -21.82 -2.91
C SER A 181 11.22 -22.52 -3.62
N LYS A 182 11.42 -23.82 -3.37
CA LYS A 182 12.46 -24.61 -4.05
C LYS A 182 12.33 -24.54 -5.57
N LYS A 183 11.10 -24.62 -6.09
CA LYS A 183 10.83 -24.47 -7.53
C LYS A 183 11.28 -23.11 -8.06
N LEU A 184 10.96 -22.01 -7.36
CA LEU A 184 11.34 -20.66 -7.77
C LEU A 184 12.88 -20.46 -7.78
N TYR A 185 13.60 -21.06 -6.81
CA TYR A 185 15.07 -21.10 -6.83
C TYR A 185 15.60 -21.88 -8.04
N ASN A 186 14.99 -23.05 -8.36
CA ASN A 186 15.39 -23.86 -9.51
C ASN A 186 15.15 -23.14 -10.86
N LEU A 187 14.15 -22.26 -10.93
CA LEU A 187 13.90 -21.38 -12.06
C LEU A 187 14.90 -20.20 -12.14
N LYS A 188 15.88 -20.15 -11.22
CA LYS A 188 16.93 -19.11 -11.16
C LYS A 188 16.39 -17.68 -11.07
N LEU A 189 15.21 -17.51 -10.47
CA LEU A 189 14.71 -16.19 -10.15
C LEU A 189 15.60 -15.52 -9.10
N PRO A 190 15.77 -14.19 -9.13
CA PRO A 190 16.64 -13.48 -8.18
C PRO A 190 15.98 -13.42 -6.79
N MET A 191 16.11 -14.52 -6.06
CA MET A 191 15.54 -14.69 -4.72
C MET A 191 16.39 -14.00 -3.65
N GLY A 192 15.72 -13.55 -2.59
CA GLY A 192 16.33 -13.03 -1.38
C GLY A 192 15.45 -13.30 -0.17
N ARG A 193 15.91 -12.88 1.02
CA ARG A 193 15.16 -13.06 2.27
C ARG A 193 14.89 -11.72 2.93
N LEU A 194 13.66 -11.53 3.41
CA LEU A 194 13.22 -10.39 4.19
C LEU A 194 12.57 -10.86 5.49
N LYS A 195 12.48 -9.97 6.45
CA LYS A 195 11.94 -10.25 7.77
C LYS A 195 10.89 -9.21 8.16
N THR A 196 9.82 -9.64 8.81
CA THR A 196 8.89 -8.77 9.53
C THR A 196 8.68 -9.31 10.94
N GLY A 197 7.91 -8.61 11.78
CA GLY A 197 7.66 -9.05 13.15
C GLY A 197 6.33 -8.55 13.67
N THR A 198 5.86 -9.18 14.73
CA THR A 198 4.61 -8.86 15.42
C THR A 198 4.83 -8.81 16.92
N PRO A 199 4.11 -7.96 17.70
CA PRO A 199 4.13 -7.99 19.15
C PRO A 199 3.27 -9.13 19.70
N ALA A 200 3.36 -9.37 20.99
CA ALA A 200 2.46 -10.23 21.72
C ALA A 200 1.01 -9.77 21.58
N ARG A 201 0.05 -10.70 21.76
CA ARG A 201 -1.39 -10.42 21.94
C ARG A 201 -1.72 -10.52 23.40
N ILE A 202 -2.41 -9.52 23.92
CA ILE A 202 -2.65 -9.36 25.37
C ILE A 202 -4.16 -9.25 25.60
N LYS A 203 -4.67 -9.84 26.68
CA LYS A 203 -6.08 -9.67 27.09
C LYS A 203 -6.32 -8.23 27.53
N MET A 204 -7.28 -7.56 26.91
CA MET A 204 -7.61 -6.17 27.21
C MET A 204 -8.08 -6.03 28.66
N SER A 205 -8.83 -7.01 29.17
CA SER A 205 -9.33 -7.07 30.55
C SER A 205 -8.22 -7.15 31.62
N SER A 206 -6.98 -7.49 31.24
CA SER A 206 -5.83 -7.56 32.12
C SER A 206 -5.02 -6.25 32.19
N LEU A 207 -5.41 -5.23 31.42
CA LEU A 207 -4.73 -3.95 31.36
C LEU A 207 -5.39 -2.91 32.28
N ASP A 208 -4.59 -2.07 32.93
CA ASP A 208 -5.11 -0.88 33.59
C ASP A 208 -5.19 0.28 32.59
N LEU A 209 -6.35 0.40 31.92
CA LEU A 209 -6.57 1.47 30.96
C LEU A 209 -6.72 2.85 31.58
N SER A 210 -6.96 2.95 32.90
CA SER A 210 -7.20 4.21 33.60
C SER A 210 -5.95 5.10 33.69
N VAL A 211 -4.76 4.48 33.61
CA VAL A 211 -3.46 5.17 33.61
C VAL A 211 -2.92 5.45 32.20
N MET A 212 -3.65 5.02 31.15
CA MET A 212 -3.27 5.24 29.76
C MET A 212 -4.02 6.42 29.14
N GLU A 213 -3.42 7.06 28.13
CA GLU A 213 -4.07 8.14 27.36
C GLU A 213 -5.11 7.55 26.42
N GLU A 214 -6.40 7.87 26.65
CA GLU A 214 -7.49 7.44 25.76
C GLU A 214 -7.45 8.18 24.43
N GLN A 215 -7.49 7.45 23.31
CA GLN A 215 -7.58 8.01 21.97
C GLN A 215 -8.92 7.62 21.32
N LYS A 216 -9.88 8.55 21.33
CA LYS A 216 -11.20 8.39 20.69
C LYS A 216 -11.13 8.49 19.18
N GLY A 217 -12.07 7.83 18.51
CA GLY A 217 -12.28 8.00 17.08
C GLY A 217 -12.92 9.35 16.72
N GLU A 218 -12.90 9.70 15.44
CA GLU A 218 -13.46 10.95 14.92
C GLU A 218 -14.96 10.84 14.62
N MET A 219 -15.68 11.92 14.91
CA MET A 219 -17.09 12.08 14.54
C MET A 219 -17.27 13.46 13.86
N PRO A 220 -18.01 13.54 12.73
CA PRO A 220 -18.60 12.42 11.97
C PRO A 220 -17.54 11.47 11.40
N THR A 221 -17.90 10.19 11.24
CA THR A 221 -16.96 9.15 10.76
C THR A 221 -16.37 9.49 9.40
N PRO A 222 -15.04 9.63 9.27
CA PRO A 222 -14.40 9.85 7.97
C PRO A 222 -14.20 8.53 7.23
N TRP A 223 -15.21 8.07 6.50
CA TRP A 223 -15.20 6.78 5.80
C TRP A 223 -13.97 6.58 4.89
N MET A 224 -13.47 5.34 4.82
CA MET A 224 -12.34 4.99 3.95
C MET A 224 -12.77 4.89 2.48
N ALA A 225 -13.89 4.24 2.19
CA ALA A 225 -14.40 4.12 0.83
C ALA A 225 -14.92 5.46 0.29
N ILE A 226 -14.64 5.74 -0.98
CA ILE A 226 -15.22 6.85 -1.73
C ILE A 226 -16.45 6.35 -2.49
N SER A 227 -16.36 5.13 -3.00
CA SER A 227 -17.33 4.54 -3.92
C SER A 227 -18.65 4.20 -3.25
N LYS A 228 -18.61 3.59 -2.09
CA LYS A 228 -19.78 3.12 -1.36
C LYS A 228 -19.59 3.32 0.13
N GLN A 229 -20.09 4.43 0.63
CA GLN A 229 -20.03 4.75 2.06
C GLN A 229 -21.24 4.19 2.81
N PRO A 230 -21.06 3.69 4.04
CA PRO A 230 -22.19 3.38 4.91
C PRO A 230 -23.03 4.62 5.20
N THR A 231 -24.33 4.41 5.39
CA THR A 231 -25.31 5.50 5.66
C THR A 231 -25.35 5.91 7.13
N GLU A 232 -24.94 5.02 8.03
CA GLU A 232 -25.01 5.24 9.47
C GLU A 232 -23.62 5.23 10.10
N HIS A 233 -23.38 6.16 11.03
CA HIS A 233 -22.18 6.19 11.84
C HIS A 233 -22.20 5.07 12.88
N LYS A 234 -21.14 4.26 12.91
CA LYS A 234 -20.98 3.19 13.87
C LYS A 234 -20.50 3.74 15.22
N LYS A 235 -20.91 3.06 16.31
CA LYS A 235 -20.26 3.24 17.62
C LYS A 235 -18.79 2.82 17.50
N GLN A 236 -17.88 3.73 17.82
CA GLN A 236 -16.45 3.48 17.77
C GLN A 236 -15.91 3.05 19.13
N LEU A 237 -14.86 2.23 19.11
CA LEU A 237 -14.04 1.91 20.27
C LEU A 237 -12.88 2.92 20.39
N SER A 238 -12.37 3.08 21.62
CA SER A 238 -11.12 3.85 21.82
C SER A 238 -9.90 2.94 21.71
N CYS A 239 -8.82 3.49 21.19
CA CYS A 239 -7.47 2.96 21.41
C CYS A 239 -6.85 3.67 22.61
N TYR A 240 -5.77 3.10 23.15
CA TYR A 240 -5.08 3.70 24.28
C TYR A 240 -3.60 3.85 23.98
N ILE A 241 -2.95 4.79 24.65
CA ILE A 241 -1.53 5.07 24.45
C ILE A 241 -0.82 4.91 25.80
N THR A 242 0.22 4.09 25.80
CA THR A 242 1.20 4.02 26.87
C THR A 242 2.62 4.15 26.30
N ARG A 243 3.65 3.98 27.11
CA ARG A 243 5.03 4.16 26.70
C ARG A 243 5.96 3.18 27.40
N THR A 244 7.03 2.77 26.71
CA THR A 244 8.18 2.13 27.37
C THR A 244 8.85 3.11 28.32
N ASN A 245 9.63 2.60 29.26
CA ASN A 245 10.40 3.36 30.23
C ASN A 245 11.83 2.83 30.35
N LYS A 246 12.65 3.48 31.19
CA LYS A 246 14.06 3.09 31.39
C LYS A 246 14.23 1.65 31.87
N THR A 247 13.31 1.14 32.72
CA THR A 247 13.33 -0.25 33.18
C THR A 247 13.06 -1.19 32.02
N THR A 248 12.05 -0.90 31.20
CA THR A 248 11.75 -1.64 29.96
C THR A 248 12.96 -1.72 29.05
N HIS A 249 13.65 -0.59 28.82
CA HIS A 249 14.84 -0.54 27.97
C HIS A 249 16.00 -1.36 28.53
N LYS A 250 16.25 -1.30 29.85
CA LYS A 250 17.29 -2.13 30.51
C LYS A 250 17.01 -3.63 30.36
N ILE A 251 15.76 -4.07 30.53
CA ILE A 251 15.38 -5.47 30.34
C ILE A 251 15.66 -5.92 28.89
N ILE A 252 15.25 -5.11 27.92
CA ILE A 252 15.47 -5.41 26.50
C ILE A 252 16.97 -5.45 26.18
N GLN A 253 17.75 -4.47 26.64
CA GLN A 253 19.21 -4.44 26.44
C GLN A 253 19.91 -5.66 27.04
N LYS A 254 19.53 -6.07 28.26
CA LYS A 254 20.08 -7.27 28.92
C LYS A 254 19.84 -8.54 28.10
N ASN A 255 18.68 -8.63 27.44
CA ASN A 255 18.26 -9.84 26.71
C ASN A 255 18.52 -9.76 25.20
N ILE A 256 19.10 -8.69 24.66
CA ILE A 256 19.23 -8.46 23.22
C ILE A 256 19.98 -9.58 22.49
N HIS A 257 20.97 -10.20 23.13
CA HIS A 257 21.76 -11.31 22.59
C HIS A 257 20.93 -12.59 22.40
N LEU A 258 19.76 -12.69 23.04
CA LEU A 258 18.80 -13.79 22.89
C LEU A 258 17.78 -13.53 21.76
N SER A 259 17.72 -12.31 21.24
CA SER A 259 16.87 -11.99 20.10
C SER A 259 17.36 -12.71 18.85
N ALA A 260 16.46 -13.34 18.10
CA ALA A 260 16.79 -14.02 16.85
C ALA A 260 17.49 -13.11 15.82
N MET A 261 17.20 -11.80 15.86
CA MET A 261 17.86 -10.82 15.00
C MET A 261 19.31 -10.56 15.35
N TYR A 262 19.63 -10.51 16.65
CA TYR A 262 20.95 -10.13 17.14
C TYR A 262 21.86 -11.33 17.42
N SER A 263 21.28 -12.54 17.45
CA SER A 263 22.03 -13.82 17.56
C SER A 263 22.54 -14.36 16.22
N GLY A 264 22.25 -13.69 15.09
CA GLY A 264 22.62 -14.15 13.76
C GLY A 264 21.74 -15.27 13.17
N ASN A 265 20.62 -15.62 13.84
CA ASN A 265 19.69 -16.64 13.36
C ASN A 265 18.85 -16.19 12.16
N ILE A 266 18.64 -14.88 11.99
CA ILE A 266 17.90 -14.27 10.89
C ILE A 266 18.90 -13.60 9.95
N SER A 267 18.88 -13.98 8.68
CA SER A 267 19.67 -13.35 7.62
C SER A 267 18.92 -12.22 6.91
N GLY A 268 17.60 -12.26 6.95
CA GLY A 268 16.71 -11.30 6.30
C GLY A 268 16.73 -9.90 6.94
N VAL A 269 16.77 -8.87 6.11
CA VAL A 269 16.72 -7.48 6.57
C VAL A 269 15.31 -7.12 7.04
N GLY A 270 15.20 -6.46 8.18
CA GLY A 270 13.92 -5.98 8.73
C GLY A 270 13.53 -4.58 8.21
N PRO A 271 12.24 -4.21 8.32
CA PRO A 271 11.76 -2.92 7.83
C PRO A 271 12.25 -1.76 8.69
N ARG A 272 12.79 -0.72 8.06
CA ARG A 272 13.25 0.51 8.70
C ARG A 272 12.16 1.26 9.49
N TYR A 273 10.92 1.24 8.97
CA TYR A 273 9.79 2.02 9.50
C TYR A 273 8.80 1.20 10.35
N CYS A 274 9.09 -0.04 10.62
CA CYS A 274 8.44 -0.86 11.65
C CYS A 274 9.52 -1.66 12.37
N PRO A 275 10.49 -0.97 12.99
CA PRO A 275 11.58 -1.65 13.69
C PRO A 275 11.01 -2.42 14.88
N SER A 276 11.64 -3.52 15.24
CA SER A 276 11.36 -4.22 16.48
C SER A 276 11.66 -3.30 17.68
N ILE A 277 11.16 -3.67 18.85
CA ILE A 277 11.47 -2.87 20.05
C ILE A 277 12.96 -2.92 20.37
N GLU A 278 13.64 -4.03 20.09
CA GLU A 278 15.08 -4.17 20.21
C GLU A 278 15.81 -3.15 19.33
N ASP A 279 15.41 -3.02 18.05
CA ASP A 279 15.96 -2.03 17.12
C ASP A 279 15.76 -0.60 17.62
N LYS A 280 14.58 -0.30 18.20
CA LYS A 280 14.28 1.05 18.72
C LYS A 280 15.16 1.39 19.90
N VAL A 281 15.29 0.48 20.85
CA VAL A 281 16.08 0.67 22.07
C VAL A 281 17.57 0.78 21.76
N PHE A 282 18.05 0.01 20.76
CA PHE A 282 19.46 0.03 20.37
C PHE A 282 19.81 1.23 19.47
N LYS A 283 19.02 1.50 18.41
CA LYS A 283 19.31 2.57 17.43
C LYS A 283 18.99 3.97 17.95
N PHE A 284 18.10 4.08 18.93
CA PHE A 284 17.67 5.36 19.54
C PHE A 284 17.91 5.38 21.05
N GLU A 285 19.08 4.98 21.47
CA GLU A 285 19.49 4.86 22.88
C GLU A 285 19.31 6.16 23.67
N SER A 286 19.40 7.32 23.02
CA SER A 286 19.16 8.63 23.63
C SER A 286 17.69 8.91 24.00
N LYS A 287 16.74 8.05 23.58
CA LYS A 287 15.33 8.20 23.92
C LYS A 287 14.96 7.37 25.15
N ASP A 288 14.47 8.02 26.18
CA ASP A 288 14.04 7.39 27.43
C ASP A 288 12.73 6.59 27.30
N SER A 289 11.95 6.80 26.21
CA SER A 289 10.66 6.12 26.00
C SER A 289 10.27 6.03 24.54
N HIS A 290 9.51 4.99 24.20
CA HIS A 290 8.87 4.78 22.90
C HIS A 290 7.36 4.62 23.11
N GLN A 291 6.58 5.22 22.22
CA GLN A 291 5.12 5.15 22.25
C GLN A 291 4.62 3.76 21.85
N ILE A 292 3.59 3.32 22.57
CA ILE A 292 2.89 2.06 22.34
C ILE A 292 1.40 2.38 22.16
N PHE A 293 0.80 1.90 21.07
CA PHE A 293 -0.64 1.98 20.85
C PHE A 293 -1.29 0.66 21.21
N ILE A 294 -2.21 0.70 22.15
CA ILE A 294 -3.05 -0.44 22.54
C ILE A 294 -4.26 -0.43 21.63
N GLU A 295 -4.27 -1.34 20.68
CA GLU A 295 -5.24 -1.40 19.59
C GLU A 295 -6.15 -2.61 19.75
N PRO A 296 -7.48 -2.43 20.01
CA PRO A 296 -8.42 -3.56 20.07
C PRO A 296 -8.44 -4.35 18.77
N GLU A 297 -8.44 -5.68 18.84
CA GLU A 297 -8.50 -6.57 17.67
C GLU A 297 -9.93 -6.88 17.19
N GLY A 298 -10.96 -6.45 17.92
CA GLY A 298 -12.36 -6.62 17.53
C GLY A 298 -13.33 -6.09 18.59
N ILE A 299 -14.60 -5.99 18.19
CA ILE A 299 -15.68 -5.47 19.06
C ILE A 299 -15.95 -6.42 20.23
N ASN A 300 -15.97 -7.71 19.96
CA ASN A 300 -16.31 -8.76 20.92
C ASN A 300 -15.10 -9.63 21.29
N LYS A 301 -13.88 -9.12 21.06
CA LYS A 301 -12.64 -9.83 21.41
C LYS A 301 -11.96 -9.14 22.58
N ASP A 302 -11.67 -9.90 23.62
CA ASP A 302 -10.84 -9.45 24.74
C ASP A 302 -9.33 -9.54 24.39
N LEU A 303 -8.95 -9.00 23.23
CA LEU A 303 -7.56 -8.98 22.75
C LEU A 303 -7.18 -7.62 22.21
N VAL A 304 -5.94 -7.23 22.52
CA VAL A 304 -5.31 -6.03 21.98
C VAL A 304 -3.99 -6.35 21.30
N TYR A 305 -3.67 -5.51 20.32
CA TYR A 305 -2.39 -5.47 19.62
C TYR A 305 -1.59 -4.26 20.13
N PRO A 306 -0.53 -4.45 20.96
CA PRO A 306 0.30 -3.35 21.44
C PRO A 306 1.28 -2.92 20.34
N ASN A 307 0.80 -2.06 19.46
CA ASN A 307 1.57 -1.58 18.31
C ASN A 307 2.76 -0.74 18.75
N GLY A 308 3.94 -1.11 18.27
CA GLY A 308 5.19 -0.41 18.58
C GLY A 308 6.20 -1.23 19.37
N ILE A 309 5.84 -2.43 19.83
CA ILE A 309 6.71 -3.35 20.57
C ILE A 309 6.82 -4.73 19.91
N SER A 310 6.81 -4.79 18.57
CA SER A 310 7.14 -6.03 17.85
C SER A 310 8.52 -6.53 18.30
N THR A 311 8.66 -7.84 18.50
CA THR A 311 9.88 -8.43 19.07
C THR A 311 10.13 -9.82 18.56
N SER A 312 11.39 -10.27 18.66
CA SER A 312 11.82 -11.67 18.51
C SER A 312 12.54 -12.19 19.75
N LEU A 313 12.40 -11.53 20.89
CA LEU A 313 12.94 -11.98 22.17
C LEU A 313 12.26 -13.26 22.66
N PRO A 314 12.91 -14.06 23.52
CA PRO A 314 12.31 -15.21 24.19
C PRO A 314 11.08 -14.82 25.00
N LYS A 315 10.18 -15.78 25.24
CA LYS A 315 8.93 -15.58 25.97
C LYS A 315 9.12 -14.92 27.33
N THR A 316 10.07 -15.38 28.13
CA THR A 316 10.40 -14.81 29.44
C THR A 316 10.83 -13.35 29.38
N ALA A 317 11.67 -13.00 28.40
CA ALA A 317 12.06 -11.61 28.20
C ALA A 317 10.90 -10.72 27.73
N GLN A 318 9.95 -11.29 26.96
CA GLN A 318 8.72 -10.59 26.58
C GLN A 318 7.86 -10.31 27.80
N GLU A 319 7.67 -11.27 28.69
CA GLU A 319 6.95 -11.10 29.96
C GLU A 319 7.59 -9.99 30.78
N ASP A 320 8.90 -10.10 31.03
CA ASP A 320 9.65 -9.14 31.86
C ASP A 320 9.52 -7.70 31.36
N PHE A 321 9.69 -7.46 30.05
CA PHE A 321 9.61 -6.09 29.53
C PHE A 321 8.18 -5.59 29.41
N ILE A 322 7.20 -6.45 29.11
CA ILE A 322 5.78 -6.06 29.03
C ILE A 322 5.28 -5.66 30.42
N TYR A 323 5.57 -6.44 31.46
CA TYR A 323 5.16 -6.14 32.85
C TYR A 323 5.84 -4.90 33.43
N SER A 324 6.92 -4.41 32.82
CA SER A 324 7.56 -3.16 33.21
C SER A 324 6.89 -1.89 32.65
N ILE A 325 5.89 -2.03 31.76
CA ILE A 325 5.21 -0.93 31.08
C ILE A 325 4.00 -0.48 31.88
N LEU A 326 3.83 0.84 32.08
CA LEU A 326 2.72 1.43 32.84
C LEU A 326 1.35 0.99 32.28
N GLY A 327 0.52 0.41 33.15
CA GLY A 327 -0.79 -0.13 32.82
C GLY A 327 -0.77 -1.53 32.20
N MET A 328 0.42 -2.16 32.12
CA MET A 328 0.59 -3.50 31.59
C MET A 328 1.21 -4.47 32.60
N GLU A 329 1.32 -4.09 33.86
CA GLU A 329 2.02 -4.83 34.92
C GLU A 329 1.39 -6.21 35.19
N ASN A 330 0.06 -6.33 35.00
CA ASN A 330 -0.69 -7.56 35.22
C ASN A 330 -1.18 -8.21 33.91
N SER A 331 -0.51 -7.92 32.79
CA SER A 331 -0.90 -8.39 31.47
C SER A 331 -1.01 -9.91 31.37
N LEU A 332 -2.09 -10.40 30.80
CA LEU A 332 -2.25 -11.80 30.40
C LEU A 332 -1.90 -11.92 28.90
N ILE A 333 -0.74 -12.50 28.61
CA ILE A 333 -0.28 -12.72 27.26
C ILE A 333 -0.95 -13.98 26.69
N GLU A 334 -1.74 -13.82 25.64
CA GLU A 334 -2.43 -14.92 24.95
C GLU A 334 -1.55 -15.54 23.85
N GLU A 335 -0.83 -14.68 23.09
CA GLU A 335 0.12 -15.09 22.08
C GLU A 335 1.40 -14.27 22.21
N TYR A 336 2.55 -14.91 22.13
CA TYR A 336 3.85 -14.21 22.16
C TYR A 336 4.18 -13.58 20.82
N GLY A 337 4.93 -12.48 20.87
CA GLY A 337 5.49 -11.85 19.70
C GLY A 337 6.54 -12.73 19.02
N TYR A 338 6.66 -12.60 17.71
CA TYR A 338 7.64 -13.34 16.91
C TYR A 338 8.09 -12.51 15.70
N ALA A 339 9.27 -12.84 15.19
CA ALA A 339 9.68 -12.41 13.85
C ALA A 339 9.37 -13.53 12.86
N VAL A 340 9.04 -13.18 11.61
CA VAL A 340 8.94 -14.12 10.51
C VAL A 340 9.89 -13.71 9.39
N GLU A 341 10.72 -14.64 8.95
CA GLU A 341 11.62 -14.52 7.80
C GLU A 341 11.05 -15.33 6.64
N TYR A 342 11.07 -14.76 5.44
CA TYR A 342 10.44 -15.36 4.26
C TYR A 342 11.19 -14.97 2.98
N ASP A 343 11.00 -15.77 1.93
CA ASP A 343 11.61 -15.53 0.62
C ASP A 343 10.83 -14.46 -0.14
N PHE A 344 11.56 -13.65 -0.91
CA PHE A 344 11.01 -12.69 -1.88
C PHE A 344 11.81 -12.75 -3.18
N ILE A 345 11.25 -12.19 -4.24
CA ILE A 345 11.91 -12.04 -5.54
C ILE A 345 12.26 -10.56 -5.71
N ASP A 346 13.50 -10.27 -6.16
CA ASP A 346 13.92 -8.90 -6.44
C ASP A 346 12.96 -8.25 -7.45
N PRO A 347 12.22 -7.19 -7.05
CA PRO A 347 11.17 -6.62 -7.90
C PRO A 347 11.69 -5.93 -9.16
N ARG A 348 13.01 -5.75 -9.32
CA ARG A 348 13.59 -5.34 -10.60
C ARG A 348 13.43 -6.40 -11.69
N SER A 349 13.07 -7.62 -11.32
CA SER A 349 12.76 -8.73 -12.24
C SER A 349 11.35 -8.68 -12.84
N ILE A 350 10.51 -7.76 -12.41
CA ILE A 350 9.18 -7.54 -12.99
C ILE A 350 9.13 -6.27 -13.85
N LYS A 351 8.19 -6.25 -14.79
CA LYS A 351 7.82 -5.09 -15.60
C LYS A 351 6.87 -4.18 -14.80
N PRO A 352 6.68 -2.91 -15.17
CA PRO A 352 5.64 -2.06 -14.57
C PRO A 352 4.21 -2.62 -14.67
N SER A 353 3.97 -3.57 -15.59
CA SER A 353 2.72 -4.34 -15.69
C SER A 353 2.57 -5.44 -14.64
N MET A 354 3.53 -5.61 -13.75
CA MET A 354 3.65 -6.69 -12.76
C MET A 354 3.98 -8.08 -13.35
N GLU A 355 4.09 -8.22 -14.67
CA GLU A 355 4.57 -9.45 -15.33
C GLU A 355 6.07 -9.61 -15.12
N THR A 356 6.57 -10.84 -14.92
CA THR A 356 8.00 -11.09 -14.84
C THR A 356 8.71 -10.81 -16.16
N LYS A 357 9.99 -10.41 -16.09
CA LYS A 357 10.83 -10.18 -17.29
C LYS A 357 11.33 -11.48 -17.92
N PHE A 358 11.36 -12.58 -17.14
CA PHE A 358 11.95 -13.86 -17.53
C PHE A 358 10.92 -14.90 -17.99
N PHE A 359 9.70 -14.84 -17.42
CA PHE A 359 8.64 -15.80 -17.74
C PHE A 359 7.41 -15.05 -18.23
N LYS A 360 6.88 -15.47 -19.37
CA LYS A 360 5.63 -14.97 -19.94
C LYS A 360 4.43 -15.53 -19.16
N ASN A 361 3.35 -14.76 -19.09
CA ASN A 361 2.11 -15.15 -18.43
C ASN A 361 2.24 -15.32 -16.90
N PHE A 362 3.32 -14.84 -16.32
CA PHE A 362 3.61 -14.98 -14.89
C PHE A 362 3.77 -13.61 -14.23
N TYR A 363 2.91 -13.33 -13.25
CA TYR A 363 2.80 -12.05 -12.55
C TYR A 363 3.10 -12.24 -11.08
N LEU A 364 3.69 -11.23 -10.43
CA LEU A 364 4.01 -11.23 -9.01
C LEU A 364 3.37 -10.02 -8.34
N ALA A 365 2.73 -10.20 -7.17
CA ALA A 365 2.15 -9.09 -6.43
C ALA A 365 2.20 -9.28 -4.91
N GLY A 366 2.41 -8.18 -4.18
CA GLY A 366 2.45 -8.17 -2.73
C GLY A 366 3.85 -8.41 -2.16
N GLN A 367 3.92 -9.08 -1.01
CA GLN A 367 5.18 -9.26 -0.27
C GLN A 367 6.25 -10.02 -1.03
N ILE A 368 5.88 -10.87 -1.97
CA ILE A 368 6.84 -11.56 -2.85
C ILE A 368 7.74 -10.58 -3.63
N ASN A 369 7.28 -9.34 -3.84
CA ASN A 369 8.05 -8.25 -4.45
C ASN A 369 8.79 -7.38 -3.41
N GLY A 370 8.96 -7.87 -2.18
CA GLY A 370 9.70 -7.18 -1.13
C GLY A 370 8.97 -6.02 -0.46
N THR A 371 7.65 -5.90 -0.59
CA THR A 371 6.85 -4.91 0.15
C THR A 371 6.39 -5.46 1.50
N THR A 372 6.05 -4.56 2.44
CA THR A 372 5.39 -4.92 3.68
C THR A 372 4.26 -3.94 3.98
N GLY A 373 3.02 -4.45 3.94
CA GLY A 373 1.79 -3.71 4.20
C GLY A 373 0.63 -4.22 3.36
N TYR A 374 -0.55 -4.18 3.95
CA TYR A 374 -1.79 -4.63 3.30
C TYR A 374 -2.13 -3.80 2.07
N GLU A 375 -1.91 -2.49 2.16
CA GLU A 375 -2.25 -1.51 1.16
C GLU A 375 -1.33 -1.61 -0.07
N GLU A 376 -0.04 -1.84 0.16
CA GLU A 376 0.94 -2.10 -0.90
C GLU A 376 0.62 -3.41 -1.64
N ALA A 377 0.19 -4.43 -0.88
CA ALA A 377 -0.21 -5.72 -1.44
C ALA A 377 -1.48 -5.58 -2.30
N ALA A 378 -2.50 -4.89 -1.79
CA ALA A 378 -3.75 -4.62 -2.49
C ALA A 378 -3.52 -3.87 -3.81
N ALA A 379 -2.72 -2.80 -3.78
CA ALA A 379 -2.37 -2.00 -4.95
C ALA A 379 -1.68 -2.83 -6.04
N GLN A 380 -0.69 -3.65 -5.67
CA GLN A 380 0.01 -4.54 -6.60
C GLN A 380 -0.91 -5.61 -7.15
N GLY A 381 -1.76 -6.21 -6.29
CA GLY A 381 -2.73 -7.24 -6.70
C GLY A 381 -3.70 -6.71 -7.74
N LEU A 382 -4.31 -5.55 -7.49
CA LEU A 382 -5.22 -4.90 -8.44
C LEU A 382 -4.53 -4.66 -9.79
N MET A 383 -3.30 -4.14 -9.80
CA MET A 383 -2.56 -3.89 -11.03
C MET A 383 -2.17 -5.18 -11.76
N ALA A 384 -1.76 -6.22 -11.05
CA ALA A 384 -1.44 -7.52 -11.64
C ALA A 384 -2.68 -8.16 -12.28
N GLY A 385 -3.83 -8.15 -11.57
CA GLY A 385 -5.10 -8.66 -12.09
C GLY A 385 -5.57 -7.91 -13.33
N ALA A 386 -5.53 -6.57 -13.29
CA ALA A 386 -5.90 -5.72 -14.42
C ALA A 386 -5.01 -5.97 -15.65
N ASN A 387 -3.69 -6.09 -15.45
CA ASN A 387 -2.75 -6.30 -16.54
C ASN A 387 -2.80 -7.74 -17.10
N ALA A 388 -3.04 -8.74 -16.26
CA ALA A 388 -3.31 -10.10 -16.72
C ALA A 388 -4.55 -10.13 -17.62
N ALA A 389 -5.62 -9.45 -17.21
CA ALA A 389 -6.85 -9.33 -18.00
C ALA A 389 -6.63 -8.57 -19.31
N ASN A 390 -5.94 -7.41 -19.27
CA ASN A 390 -5.63 -6.64 -20.47
C ASN A 390 -4.81 -7.47 -21.47
N SER A 391 -3.82 -8.23 -21.00
CA SER A 391 -3.00 -9.10 -21.85
C SER A 391 -3.83 -10.18 -22.54
N ILE A 392 -4.82 -10.77 -21.87
CA ILE A 392 -5.74 -11.75 -22.47
C ILE A 392 -6.62 -11.09 -23.53
N LYS A 393 -7.10 -9.88 -23.27
CA LYS A 393 -7.94 -9.08 -24.17
C LYS A 393 -7.15 -8.38 -25.27
N GLN A 394 -5.84 -8.58 -25.35
CA GLN A 394 -4.92 -7.91 -26.29
C GLN A 394 -5.01 -6.36 -26.20
N LYS A 395 -5.26 -5.84 -25.00
CA LYS A 395 -5.21 -4.41 -24.71
C LYS A 395 -3.81 -3.99 -24.22
N GLU A 396 -3.51 -2.70 -24.38
CA GLU A 396 -2.28 -2.13 -23.83
C GLU A 396 -2.19 -2.32 -22.32
N PRO A 397 -0.98 -2.52 -21.76
CA PRO A 397 -0.78 -2.61 -20.33
C PRO A 397 -1.27 -1.35 -19.60
N LEU A 398 -1.96 -1.54 -18.49
CA LEU A 398 -2.31 -0.47 -17.57
C LEU A 398 -1.06 -0.10 -16.76
N ILE A 399 -0.47 1.03 -17.07
CA ILE A 399 0.68 1.59 -16.35
C ILE A 399 0.28 2.95 -15.78
N LEU A 400 0.45 3.12 -14.49
CA LEU A 400 0.24 4.42 -13.83
C LEU A 400 1.58 5.12 -13.62
N GLU A 401 1.62 6.40 -14.01
CA GLU A 401 2.81 7.21 -13.81
C GLU A 401 2.93 7.68 -12.35
N ARG A 402 4.15 8.02 -11.93
CA ARG A 402 4.42 8.61 -10.60
C ARG A 402 3.68 9.93 -10.36
N SER A 403 3.33 10.64 -11.41
CA SER A 403 2.54 11.88 -11.37
C SER A 403 1.03 11.65 -11.31
N GLU A 404 0.56 10.43 -11.57
CA GLU A 404 -0.85 10.06 -11.62
C GLU A 404 -1.35 9.39 -10.34
N ALA A 405 -0.49 8.56 -9.70
CA ALA A 405 -0.89 7.76 -8.55
C ALA A 405 0.27 7.38 -7.62
N TYR A 406 -0.03 7.19 -6.33
CA TYR A 406 0.86 6.50 -5.39
C TYR A 406 1.10 5.04 -5.79
N ILE A 407 0.11 4.38 -6.43
CA ILE A 407 0.30 3.07 -7.06
C ILE A 407 1.41 3.13 -8.11
N GLY A 408 1.43 4.19 -8.93
CA GLY A 408 2.51 4.43 -9.90
C GLY A 408 3.87 4.65 -9.22
N VAL A 409 3.91 5.44 -8.14
CA VAL A 409 5.14 5.62 -7.33
C VAL A 409 5.63 4.30 -6.77
N LEU A 410 4.72 3.49 -6.18
CA LEU A 410 5.03 2.17 -5.62
C LEU A 410 5.68 1.24 -6.66
N ILE A 411 5.02 1.06 -7.80
CA ILE A 411 5.47 0.11 -8.82
C ILE A 411 6.78 0.59 -9.46
N ASP A 412 6.90 1.89 -9.72
CA ASP A 412 8.13 2.44 -10.29
C ASP A 412 9.32 2.31 -9.31
N ASP A 413 9.13 2.61 -8.02
CA ASP A 413 10.17 2.41 -7.01
C ASP A 413 10.63 0.93 -6.96
N LEU A 414 9.69 -0.01 -6.96
CA LEU A 414 9.99 -1.44 -6.91
C LEU A 414 10.76 -1.89 -8.16
N THR A 415 10.26 -1.56 -9.34
CA THR A 415 10.82 -2.07 -10.61
C THR A 415 12.11 -1.39 -11.04
N THR A 416 12.39 -0.19 -10.51
CA THR A 416 13.57 0.62 -10.84
C THR A 416 14.66 0.52 -9.78
N HIS A 417 14.34 0.84 -8.53
CA HIS A 417 15.31 0.84 -7.42
C HIS A 417 15.50 -0.56 -6.81
N GLY A 418 14.45 -1.37 -6.85
CA GLY A 418 14.41 -2.61 -6.09
C GLY A 418 14.25 -2.35 -4.59
N VAL A 419 14.57 -3.36 -3.78
CA VAL A 419 14.46 -3.28 -2.33
C VAL A 419 15.73 -3.82 -1.67
N THR A 420 16.24 -3.09 -0.66
CA THR A 420 17.31 -3.52 0.23
C THR A 420 16.78 -3.84 1.63
N GLU A 421 15.56 -3.39 1.91
CA GLU A 421 14.78 -3.61 3.13
C GLU A 421 13.29 -3.69 2.73
N PRO A 422 12.39 -4.24 3.55
CA PRO A 422 10.97 -4.28 3.22
C PRO A 422 10.40 -2.90 2.90
N TYR A 423 9.93 -2.74 1.66
CA TYR A 423 9.41 -1.47 1.16
C TYR A 423 8.08 -1.10 1.83
N ARG A 424 7.96 0.17 2.21
CA ARG A 424 6.72 0.79 2.68
C ARG A 424 6.45 2.10 1.97
N MET A 425 5.18 2.35 1.65
CA MET A 425 4.73 3.62 1.09
C MET A 425 4.65 4.70 2.17
N PHE A 426 5.20 5.87 1.83
CA PHE A 426 5.08 7.12 2.57
C PHE A 426 4.84 8.28 1.61
N THR A 427 4.21 9.35 2.11
CA THR A 427 3.98 10.56 1.29
C THR A 427 5.27 11.23 0.82
N SER A 428 6.38 11.01 1.53
CA SER A 428 7.70 11.53 1.15
C SER A 428 8.30 10.87 -0.11
N ARG A 429 7.80 9.69 -0.51
CA ARG A 429 8.27 9.01 -1.73
C ARG A 429 7.72 9.64 -3.01
N ALA A 430 6.61 10.38 -2.91
CA ALA A 430 5.99 11.03 -4.06
C ALA A 430 6.49 12.47 -4.22
N GLU A 431 7.21 12.75 -5.28
CA GLU A 431 7.65 14.09 -5.66
C GLU A 431 6.49 15.02 -6.03
N HIS A 432 5.40 14.45 -6.57
CA HIS A 432 4.19 15.18 -6.95
C HIS A 432 3.05 15.07 -5.91
N ARG A 433 3.38 14.88 -4.63
CA ARG A 433 2.39 14.62 -3.55
C ARG A 433 1.29 15.66 -3.41
N LEU A 434 1.50 16.91 -3.85
CA LEU A 434 0.44 17.92 -3.83
C LEU A 434 -0.68 17.62 -4.84
N MET A 435 -0.36 16.92 -5.93
CA MET A 435 -1.31 16.45 -6.92
C MET A 435 -2.00 15.14 -6.49
N LEU A 436 -1.36 14.36 -5.62
CA LEU A 436 -1.73 12.98 -5.26
C LEU A 436 -2.37 12.92 -3.87
N SER A 437 -3.42 13.74 -3.62
CA SER A 437 -4.16 13.67 -2.36
C SER A 437 -5.02 12.40 -2.28
N GLN A 438 -5.19 11.83 -1.07
CA GLN A 438 -6.16 10.77 -0.85
C GLN A 438 -7.61 11.18 -1.21
N ASN A 439 -7.90 12.49 -1.16
CA ASN A 439 -9.25 13.02 -1.38
C ASN A 439 -9.59 13.26 -2.85
N ASN A 440 -8.61 13.17 -3.77
CA ASN A 440 -8.82 13.33 -5.21
C ASN A 440 -8.50 12.06 -6.02
N ALA A 441 -8.44 10.91 -5.38
CA ALA A 441 -8.12 9.65 -6.04
C ALA A 441 -9.12 9.31 -7.16
N GLU A 442 -10.41 9.52 -6.90
CA GLU A 442 -11.48 9.25 -7.88
C GLU A 442 -11.38 10.18 -9.10
N GLN A 443 -11.09 11.47 -8.89
CA GLN A 443 -10.89 12.44 -9.98
C GLN A 443 -9.71 12.09 -10.90
N ARG A 444 -8.65 11.50 -10.33
CA ARG A 444 -7.45 11.12 -11.08
C ARG A 444 -7.62 9.80 -11.82
N LEU A 445 -8.27 8.81 -11.18
CA LEU A 445 -8.13 7.41 -11.59
C LEU A 445 -9.40 6.78 -12.15
N LEU A 446 -10.60 7.32 -11.86
CA LEU A 446 -11.84 6.65 -12.26
C LEU A 446 -11.97 6.45 -13.77
N LYS A 447 -11.60 7.45 -14.57
CA LYS A 447 -11.64 7.34 -16.05
C LYS A 447 -10.57 6.39 -16.59
N ILE A 448 -9.44 6.26 -15.89
CA ILE A 448 -8.40 5.27 -16.22
C ILE A 448 -8.94 3.87 -15.92
N ALA A 449 -9.56 3.70 -14.75
CA ALA A 449 -10.16 2.43 -14.32
C ALA A 449 -11.31 2.00 -15.24
N GLN A 450 -12.14 2.94 -15.72
CA GLN A 450 -13.21 2.65 -16.68
C GLN A 450 -12.66 2.12 -18.00
N ARG A 451 -11.60 2.72 -18.54
CA ARG A 451 -10.93 2.24 -19.77
C ARG A 451 -10.28 0.87 -19.61
N ALA A 452 -9.92 0.51 -18.39
CA ALA A 452 -9.36 -0.80 -18.04
C ALA A 452 -10.44 -1.83 -17.59
N ASP A 453 -11.71 -1.55 -17.80
CA ASP A 453 -12.87 -2.38 -17.41
C ASP A 453 -12.90 -2.73 -15.89
N LEU A 454 -12.30 -1.90 -15.05
CA LEU A 454 -12.23 -2.11 -13.59
C LEU A 454 -13.42 -1.52 -12.85
N VAL A 455 -14.17 -0.60 -13.45
CA VAL A 455 -15.35 0.03 -12.88
C VAL A 455 -16.48 0.06 -13.89
N SER A 456 -17.73 -0.05 -13.40
CA SER A 456 -18.92 -0.02 -14.25
C SER A 456 -19.18 1.36 -14.86
N THR A 457 -19.88 1.39 -15.99
CA THR A 457 -20.34 2.64 -16.62
C THR A 457 -21.22 3.42 -15.66
N GLU A 458 -22.14 2.76 -14.93
CA GLU A 458 -22.99 3.38 -13.93
C GLU A 458 -22.20 4.15 -12.87
N ARG A 459 -21.09 3.58 -12.36
CA ARG A 459 -20.22 4.27 -11.39
C ARG A 459 -19.56 5.51 -12.02
N ALA A 460 -19.13 5.41 -13.28
CA ALA A 460 -18.53 6.52 -14.00
C ALA A 460 -19.55 7.66 -14.25
N ASP A 461 -20.78 7.31 -14.62
CA ASP A 461 -21.87 8.28 -14.85
C ASP A 461 -22.28 8.98 -13.56
N ASN A 462 -22.37 8.23 -12.46
CA ASN A 462 -22.63 8.80 -11.12
C ASN A 462 -21.54 9.77 -10.68
N PHE A 463 -20.29 9.46 -10.98
CA PHE A 463 -19.17 10.38 -10.71
C PHE A 463 -19.27 11.64 -11.56
N ASP A 464 -19.54 11.53 -12.87
CA ASP A 464 -19.70 12.68 -13.77
C ASP A 464 -20.86 13.59 -13.33
N ALA A 465 -21.96 13.00 -12.83
CA ALA A 465 -23.07 13.76 -12.26
C ALA A 465 -22.65 14.56 -11.01
N LYS A 466 -21.93 13.91 -10.08
CA LYS A 466 -21.38 14.59 -8.88
C LYS A 466 -20.38 15.67 -9.25
N GLU A 467 -19.55 15.44 -10.25
CA GLU A 467 -18.57 16.42 -10.72
C GLU A 467 -19.24 17.65 -11.33
N LYS A 468 -20.32 17.48 -12.10
CA LYS A 468 -21.13 18.59 -12.62
C LYS A 468 -21.74 19.43 -11.49
N ILE A 469 -22.23 18.80 -10.42
CA ILE A 469 -22.75 19.49 -9.23
C ILE A 469 -21.64 20.31 -8.57
N TYR A 470 -20.44 19.72 -8.41
CA TYR A 470 -19.28 20.41 -7.84
C TYR A 470 -18.86 21.62 -8.69
N GLN A 471 -18.74 21.46 -10.01
CA GLN A 471 -18.36 22.55 -10.90
C GLN A 471 -19.38 23.71 -10.84
N LYS A 472 -20.67 23.39 -10.85
CA LYS A 472 -21.72 24.41 -10.66
C LYS A 472 -21.59 25.14 -9.32
N TYR A 473 -21.34 24.40 -8.23
CA TYR A 473 -21.10 24.98 -6.91
C TYR A 473 -19.86 25.90 -6.91
N LEU A 474 -18.75 25.43 -7.45
CA LEU A 474 -17.49 26.15 -7.55
C LEU A 474 -17.66 27.47 -8.30
N GLU A 475 -18.30 27.43 -9.46
CA GLU A 475 -18.55 28.61 -10.27
C GLU A 475 -19.48 29.62 -9.57
N THR A 476 -20.65 29.16 -9.09
CA THR A 476 -21.70 30.05 -8.59
C THR A 476 -21.40 30.59 -7.20
N LYS A 477 -20.86 29.78 -6.30
CA LYS A 477 -20.67 30.13 -4.88
C LYS A 477 -19.28 30.67 -4.57
N ILE A 478 -18.25 30.30 -5.35
CA ILE A 478 -16.84 30.54 -5.01
C ILE A 478 -16.15 31.46 -6.02
N LEU A 479 -16.19 31.15 -7.31
CA LEU A 479 -15.42 31.90 -8.31
C LEU A 479 -16.14 33.19 -8.79
N ASN A 480 -17.45 33.14 -9.01
CA ASN A 480 -18.22 34.28 -9.52
C ASN A 480 -18.81 35.17 -8.41
N LYS A 481 -18.93 34.65 -7.18
CA LYS A 481 -19.42 35.45 -6.04
C LYS A 481 -18.35 36.42 -5.57
N LYS A 482 -18.58 37.74 -5.77
CA LYS A 482 -17.66 38.80 -5.38
C LYS A 482 -18.03 39.37 -4.02
N ILE A 483 -17.05 39.64 -3.19
CA ILE A 483 -17.20 40.24 -1.86
C ILE A 483 -16.28 41.46 -1.71
N LYS A 484 -16.60 42.35 -0.80
CA LYS A 484 -15.79 43.52 -0.45
C LYS A 484 -15.17 43.40 0.95
N THR A 485 -15.78 42.58 1.80
CA THR A 485 -15.31 42.33 3.17
C THR A 485 -15.30 40.86 3.51
N TYR A 486 -14.42 40.45 4.41
CA TYR A 486 -14.40 39.11 5.03
C TYR A 486 -13.89 39.23 6.47
N THR A 487 -14.16 38.23 7.29
CA THR A 487 -13.65 38.14 8.67
C THR A 487 -12.41 37.24 8.68
N ASN A 488 -11.30 37.73 9.28
CA ASN A 488 -10.07 36.97 9.41
C ASN A 488 -10.13 35.95 10.59
N LEU A 489 -9.04 35.23 10.84
CA LEU A 489 -8.93 34.25 11.94
C LEU A 489 -9.01 34.90 13.33
N ASP A 490 -8.66 36.17 13.44
CA ASP A 490 -8.68 36.96 14.70
C ASP A 490 -10.06 37.64 14.92
N ASN A 491 -11.07 37.27 14.12
CA ASN A 491 -12.42 37.84 14.11
C ASN A 491 -12.49 39.34 13.72
N GLU A 492 -11.47 39.87 13.07
CA GLU A 492 -11.47 41.25 12.55
C GLU A 492 -12.08 41.29 11.17
N GLN A 493 -12.86 42.36 10.90
CA GLN A 493 -13.45 42.61 9.59
C GLN A 493 -12.42 43.31 8.67
N ILE A 494 -12.02 42.61 7.62
CA ILE A 494 -11.06 43.09 6.62
C ILE A 494 -11.80 43.63 5.40
N GLU A 495 -11.59 44.92 5.06
CA GLU A 495 -12.09 45.54 3.84
C GLU A 495 -11.06 45.38 2.70
N LEU A 496 -11.55 44.93 1.55
CA LEU A 496 -10.75 44.73 0.34
C LEU A 496 -10.76 46.03 -0.49
N LYS A 497 -9.64 46.38 -1.11
CA LYS A 497 -9.54 47.55 -2.00
C LYS A 497 -10.58 47.50 -3.12
N GLU A 498 -10.82 46.31 -3.67
CA GLU A 498 -11.80 46.08 -4.74
C GLU A 498 -12.65 44.83 -4.44
N LYS A 499 -13.87 44.78 -5.03
CA LYS A 499 -14.68 43.55 -4.98
C LYS A 499 -13.95 42.42 -5.68
N THR A 500 -13.64 41.36 -4.93
CA THR A 500 -12.93 40.21 -5.43
C THR A 500 -13.69 38.90 -5.18
N SER A 501 -13.40 37.85 -5.94
CA SER A 501 -14.07 36.56 -5.77
C SER A 501 -13.70 35.89 -4.44
N ILE A 502 -14.61 35.09 -3.89
CA ILE A 502 -14.37 34.26 -2.73
C ILE A 502 -13.17 33.34 -3.01
N GLY A 503 -13.02 32.82 -4.24
CA GLY A 503 -11.88 32.01 -4.66
C GLY A 503 -10.52 32.72 -4.50
N THR A 504 -10.46 34.04 -4.72
CA THR A 504 -9.25 34.83 -4.47
C THR A 504 -8.97 34.96 -2.96
N VAL A 505 -10.01 35.15 -2.16
CA VAL A 505 -9.89 35.24 -0.70
C VAL A 505 -9.46 33.90 -0.09
N LEU A 506 -9.91 32.77 -0.62
CA LEU A 506 -9.49 31.42 -0.19
C LEU A 506 -8.00 31.12 -0.35
N LYS A 507 -7.27 31.88 -1.16
CA LYS A 507 -5.80 31.76 -1.27
C LYS A 507 -5.05 32.37 -0.09
N ARG A 508 -5.73 33.18 0.71
CA ARG A 508 -5.15 33.83 1.90
C ARG A 508 -5.04 32.85 3.06
N THR A 509 -4.10 33.10 3.96
CA THR A 509 -3.85 32.25 5.13
C THR A 509 -4.66 32.64 6.36
N ASP A 510 -5.22 33.84 6.35
CA ASP A 510 -5.90 34.49 7.46
C ASP A 510 -7.43 34.32 7.47
N VAL A 511 -7.98 33.48 6.61
CA VAL A 511 -9.45 33.31 6.46
C VAL A 511 -9.94 32.04 7.16
N SER A 512 -10.96 32.20 8.03
CA SER A 512 -11.60 31.05 8.70
C SER A 512 -12.61 30.36 7.77
N LYS A 513 -12.76 29.03 8.01
CA LYS A 513 -13.75 28.23 7.27
C LYS A 513 -15.18 28.69 7.55
N GLU A 514 -15.48 29.03 8.81
CA GLU A 514 -16.78 29.51 9.28
C GLU A 514 -17.18 30.79 8.55
N ASN A 515 -16.23 31.70 8.35
CA ASN A 515 -16.48 32.90 7.58
C ASN A 515 -16.79 32.59 6.11
N ILE A 516 -16.04 31.67 5.48
CA ILE A 516 -16.31 31.25 4.10
C ILE A 516 -17.71 30.62 3.97
N ILE A 517 -18.13 29.77 4.90
CA ILE A 517 -19.48 29.19 4.92
C ILE A 517 -20.54 30.33 4.87
N LYS A 518 -20.38 31.35 5.72
CA LYS A 518 -21.28 32.47 5.83
C LYS A 518 -21.34 33.32 4.55
N ILE A 519 -20.19 33.75 4.03
CA ILE A 519 -20.13 34.64 2.86
C ILE A 519 -20.45 33.91 1.54
N SER A 520 -20.21 32.62 1.42
CA SER A 520 -20.59 31.80 0.26
C SER A 520 -22.04 31.32 0.34
N GLU A 521 -22.70 31.48 1.49
CA GLU A 521 -24.03 30.91 1.76
C GLU A 521 -24.07 29.41 1.52
N THR A 522 -23.01 28.71 1.95
CA THR A 522 -22.90 27.28 1.81
C THR A 522 -23.81 26.56 2.80
N LYS A 523 -24.68 25.68 2.32
CA LYS A 523 -25.56 24.87 3.14
C LYS A 523 -24.80 23.69 3.78
N ASN A 524 -25.32 23.14 4.88
CA ASN A 524 -24.71 21.97 5.54
C ASN A 524 -24.51 20.78 4.58
N SER A 525 -25.46 20.55 3.68
CA SER A 525 -25.36 19.52 2.64
C SER A 525 -24.25 19.75 1.60
N GLU A 526 -23.75 20.99 1.48
CA GLU A 526 -22.72 21.42 0.52
C GLU A 526 -21.32 21.55 1.15
N LEU A 527 -21.17 21.29 2.48
CA LEU A 527 -19.90 21.47 3.18
C LEU A 527 -18.76 20.62 2.60
N HIS A 528 -19.07 19.44 2.06
CA HIS A 528 -18.09 18.60 1.39
C HIS A 528 -17.55 19.24 0.10
N LEU A 529 -18.41 19.96 -0.65
CA LEU A 529 -18.01 20.70 -1.86
C LEU A 529 -17.10 21.88 -1.49
N LEU A 530 -17.46 22.63 -0.42
CA LEU A 530 -16.63 23.72 0.10
C LEU A 530 -15.25 23.22 0.53
N ASN A 531 -15.19 22.13 1.30
CA ASN A 531 -13.92 21.55 1.75
C ASN A 531 -13.00 21.20 0.57
N ARG A 532 -13.56 20.60 -0.48
CA ARG A 532 -12.84 20.30 -1.71
C ARG A 532 -12.35 21.59 -2.39
N ALA A 533 -13.21 22.59 -2.58
CA ALA A 533 -12.88 23.86 -3.22
C ALA A 533 -11.76 24.60 -2.47
N MET A 534 -11.83 24.65 -1.13
CA MET A 534 -10.79 25.26 -0.29
C MET A 534 -9.41 24.64 -0.54
N VAL A 535 -9.35 23.30 -0.62
CA VAL A 535 -8.10 22.59 -0.87
C VAL A 535 -7.57 22.86 -2.28
N GLU A 536 -8.42 22.69 -3.30
CA GLU A 536 -8.03 22.85 -4.69
C GLU A 536 -7.55 24.29 -4.99
N ILE A 537 -8.27 25.28 -4.50
CA ILE A 537 -7.92 26.69 -4.72
C ILE A 537 -6.63 27.07 -3.98
N LYS A 538 -6.50 26.66 -2.72
CA LYS A 538 -5.30 26.97 -1.91
C LYS A 538 -4.02 26.44 -2.55
N TYR A 539 -4.09 25.27 -3.16
CA TYR A 539 -2.93 24.62 -3.76
C TYR A 539 -2.82 24.79 -5.29
N SER A 540 -3.79 25.49 -5.94
CA SER A 540 -3.86 25.59 -7.40
C SER A 540 -2.56 26.05 -8.06
N GLY A 541 -1.92 27.11 -7.55
CA GLY A 541 -0.68 27.64 -8.11
C GLY A 541 0.50 26.64 -8.07
N TYR A 542 0.60 25.86 -7.00
CA TYR A 542 1.62 24.81 -6.86
C TYR A 542 1.31 23.61 -7.76
N ILE A 543 0.04 23.21 -7.84
CA ILE A 543 -0.41 22.11 -8.70
C ILE A 543 -0.18 22.45 -10.17
N ASP A 544 -0.50 23.68 -10.61
CA ASP A 544 -0.30 24.13 -11.98
C ASP A 544 1.19 24.19 -12.36
N LYS A 545 2.06 24.57 -11.43
CA LYS A 545 3.51 24.48 -11.63
C LYS A 545 3.96 23.04 -11.83
N GLN A 546 3.54 22.13 -10.94
CA GLN A 546 3.87 20.71 -11.05
C GLN A 546 3.34 20.09 -12.34
N LYS A 547 2.10 20.39 -12.75
CA LYS A 547 1.53 19.91 -14.02
C LYS A 547 2.37 20.35 -15.23
N ARG A 548 2.86 21.59 -15.25
CA ARG A 548 3.74 22.08 -16.32
C ARG A 548 5.09 21.35 -16.34
N GLU A 549 5.69 21.10 -15.19
CA GLU A 549 6.94 20.33 -15.07
C GLU A 549 6.75 18.87 -15.54
N VAL A 550 5.67 18.21 -15.12
CA VAL A 550 5.32 16.86 -15.59
C VAL A 550 5.14 16.83 -17.09
N ALA A 551 4.34 17.75 -17.66
CA ALA A 551 4.10 17.79 -19.10
C ALA A 551 5.39 17.99 -19.91
N LYS A 552 6.32 18.84 -19.43
CA LYS A 552 7.62 19.07 -20.07
C LYS A 552 8.47 17.80 -20.12
N ASN A 553 8.47 17.01 -19.04
CA ASN A 553 9.34 15.83 -18.91
C ASN A 553 8.70 14.53 -19.45
N LYS A 554 7.38 14.52 -19.64
CA LYS A 554 6.62 13.30 -19.97
C LYS A 554 7.13 12.60 -21.23
N LYS A 555 7.28 13.32 -22.32
CA LYS A 555 7.70 12.76 -23.63
C LYS A 555 9.08 12.08 -23.56
N GLN A 556 10.00 12.66 -22.81
CA GLN A 556 11.35 12.10 -22.64
C GLN A 556 11.34 10.90 -21.69
N ASN A 557 10.62 10.99 -20.56
CA ASN A 557 10.59 9.95 -19.55
C ASN A 557 9.92 8.65 -20.03
N LEU A 558 8.94 8.76 -20.93
CA LEU A 558 8.22 7.61 -21.49
C LEU A 558 8.96 6.92 -22.63
N LYS A 559 10.08 7.49 -23.13
CA LYS A 559 10.82 6.83 -24.19
C LYS A 559 11.33 5.47 -23.73
N GLU A 560 10.95 4.42 -24.47
CA GLU A 560 11.30 3.04 -24.14
C GLU A 560 12.78 2.74 -24.34
N ILE A 561 13.29 1.86 -23.50
CA ILE A 561 14.62 1.25 -23.61
C ILE A 561 14.43 -0.23 -23.97
N PRO A 562 14.98 -0.71 -25.10
CA PRO A 562 14.90 -2.12 -25.46
C PRO A 562 15.49 -3.03 -24.37
N LEU A 563 14.77 -4.09 -23.98
CA LEU A 563 15.24 -5.04 -22.95
C LEU A 563 16.56 -5.74 -23.29
N ASN A 564 16.85 -5.89 -24.58
CA ASN A 564 18.10 -6.49 -25.10
C ASN A 564 19.25 -5.48 -25.25
N MET A 565 19.09 -4.25 -24.74
CA MET A 565 20.13 -3.21 -24.83
C MET A 565 21.38 -3.64 -24.07
N LYS A 566 22.52 -3.63 -24.77
CA LYS A 566 23.85 -3.93 -24.20
C LYS A 566 24.51 -2.65 -23.70
N TYR A 567 24.31 -2.31 -22.42
CA TYR A 567 24.91 -1.11 -21.82
C TYR A 567 26.45 -1.12 -21.84
N SER A 568 27.08 -2.31 -21.92
CA SER A 568 28.53 -2.46 -22.06
C SER A 568 29.06 -1.82 -23.34
N SER A 569 28.30 -1.77 -24.43
CA SER A 569 28.68 -1.20 -25.73
C SER A 569 28.55 0.32 -25.77
N ILE A 570 27.93 0.97 -24.79
CA ILE A 570 27.76 2.43 -24.77
C ILE A 570 29.04 3.08 -24.26
N THR A 571 29.76 3.73 -25.18
CA THR A 571 30.97 4.48 -24.85
C THR A 571 30.62 5.72 -24.02
N GLY A 572 31.41 6.00 -22.97
CA GLY A 572 31.20 7.14 -22.06
C GLY A 572 30.36 6.87 -20.82
N LEU A 573 29.70 5.70 -20.70
CA LEU A 573 29.12 5.27 -19.44
C LEU A 573 30.21 4.72 -18.50
N SER A 574 30.16 5.13 -17.22
CA SER A 574 31.03 4.55 -16.19
C SER A 574 30.69 3.08 -15.92
N ASN A 575 31.65 2.30 -15.43
CA ASN A 575 31.42 0.90 -15.09
C ASN A 575 30.32 0.72 -14.02
N GLU A 576 30.26 1.62 -13.04
CA GLU A 576 29.21 1.62 -12.02
C GLU A 576 27.81 1.81 -12.64
N VAL A 577 27.66 2.78 -13.55
CA VAL A 577 26.39 3.03 -14.25
C VAL A 577 26.00 1.84 -15.12
N LYS A 578 26.96 1.24 -15.86
CA LYS A 578 26.71 0.02 -16.65
C LYS A 578 26.22 -1.14 -15.79
N GLU A 579 26.86 -1.38 -14.65
CA GLU A 579 26.46 -2.43 -13.71
C GLU A 579 25.05 -2.20 -13.15
N LYS A 580 24.76 -0.99 -12.68
CA LYS A 580 23.44 -0.60 -12.16
C LYS A 580 22.33 -0.74 -13.21
N LEU A 581 22.58 -0.30 -14.44
CA LEU A 581 21.63 -0.44 -15.55
C LEU A 581 21.39 -1.91 -15.94
N ASN A 582 22.45 -2.73 -15.98
CA ASN A 582 22.33 -4.17 -16.24
C ASN A 582 21.57 -4.91 -15.13
N LYS A 583 21.74 -4.49 -13.87
CA LYS A 583 21.03 -5.08 -12.74
C LYS A 583 19.55 -4.68 -12.68
N SER A 584 19.24 -3.42 -13.02
CA SER A 584 17.87 -2.88 -12.93
C SER A 584 17.05 -3.13 -14.18
N LEU A 585 17.68 -3.28 -15.35
CA LEU A 585 17.05 -3.44 -16.66
C LEU A 585 15.87 -2.47 -16.86
N PRO A 586 16.10 -1.15 -16.78
CA PRO A 586 15.02 -0.17 -16.87
C PRO A 586 14.36 -0.23 -18.25
N THR A 587 13.03 -0.16 -18.28
CA THR A 587 12.23 -0.23 -19.51
C THR A 587 12.01 1.13 -20.17
N THR A 588 12.27 2.24 -19.44
CA THR A 588 12.12 3.61 -19.96
C THR A 588 13.28 4.50 -19.54
N ILE A 589 13.47 5.59 -20.29
CA ILE A 589 14.46 6.62 -19.95
C ILE A 589 14.19 7.23 -18.57
N GLY A 590 12.93 7.46 -18.23
CA GLY A 590 12.55 7.94 -16.91
C GLY A 590 12.94 6.97 -15.80
N ALA A 591 12.74 5.66 -15.98
CA ALA A 591 13.18 4.64 -15.05
C ALA A 591 14.71 4.63 -14.90
N ALA A 592 15.44 4.69 -16.01
CA ALA A 592 16.91 4.77 -15.99
C ALA A 592 17.44 6.02 -15.27
N ALA A 593 16.78 7.17 -15.45
CA ALA A 593 17.18 8.44 -14.83
C ALA A 593 17.01 8.45 -13.30
N ARG A 594 16.15 7.59 -12.76
CA ARG A 594 15.91 7.48 -11.31
C ARG A 594 16.83 6.51 -10.60
N ILE A 595 17.60 5.70 -11.33
CA ILE A 595 18.60 4.81 -10.71
C ILE A 595 19.70 5.66 -10.07
N GLU A 596 19.97 5.41 -8.80
CA GLU A 596 20.99 6.12 -8.04
C GLU A 596 22.37 6.05 -8.73
N GLY A 597 22.99 7.20 -8.96
CA GLY A 597 24.28 7.32 -9.67
C GLY A 597 24.17 7.43 -11.18
N VAL A 598 22.99 7.29 -11.77
CA VAL A 598 22.79 7.59 -13.20
C VAL A 598 22.60 9.09 -13.39
N THR A 599 23.56 9.73 -14.04
CA THR A 599 23.58 11.18 -14.27
C THR A 599 22.79 11.58 -15.51
N PRO A 600 22.37 12.87 -15.64
CA PRO A 600 21.78 13.37 -16.89
C PRO A 600 22.68 13.16 -18.12
N ALA A 601 24.00 13.22 -17.96
CA ALA A 601 24.95 12.91 -19.03
C ALA A 601 24.84 11.44 -19.49
N ALA A 602 24.74 10.49 -18.55
CA ALA A 602 24.54 9.08 -18.85
C ALA A 602 23.21 8.85 -19.61
N ILE A 603 22.13 9.52 -19.21
CA ILE A 603 20.83 9.47 -19.90
C ILE A 603 20.93 9.96 -21.33
N ASN A 604 21.65 11.06 -21.57
CA ASN A 604 21.87 11.56 -22.93
C ASN A 604 22.63 10.55 -23.80
N LEU A 605 23.64 9.86 -23.27
CA LEU A 605 24.36 8.81 -23.98
C LEU A 605 23.45 7.63 -24.36
N ILE A 606 22.57 7.22 -23.44
CA ILE A 606 21.56 6.16 -23.71
C ILE A 606 20.62 6.61 -24.83
N LEU A 607 20.09 7.84 -24.75
CA LEU A 607 19.19 8.40 -25.78
C LEU A 607 19.85 8.44 -27.18
N VAL A 608 21.11 8.87 -27.25
CA VAL A 608 21.88 8.87 -28.50
C VAL A 608 22.05 7.46 -29.05
N HIS A 609 22.33 6.48 -28.17
CA HIS A 609 22.51 5.08 -28.57
C HIS A 609 21.21 4.48 -29.11
N ILE A 610 20.07 4.72 -28.43
CA ILE A 610 18.74 4.30 -28.91
C ILE A 610 18.46 4.89 -30.30
N LYS A 611 18.63 6.20 -30.45
CA LYS A 611 18.39 6.88 -31.74
C LYS A 611 19.28 6.34 -32.88
N LYS A 612 20.54 6.02 -32.58
CA LYS A 612 21.46 5.40 -33.53
C LYS A 612 20.98 4.00 -33.95
N ALA A 613 20.51 3.18 -33.00
CA ALA A 613 19.98 1.87 -33.30
C ALA A 613 18.68 1.94 -34.13
N GLU A 614 17.78 2.88 -33.82
CA GLU A 614 16.55 3.14 -34.59
C GLU A 614 16.88 3.53 -36.05
N LEU A 615 17.89 4.39 -36.27
CA LEU A 615 18.31 4.79 -37.62
C LEU A 615 18.95 3.64 -38.38
N GLN A 616 19.70 2.77 -37.73
CA GLN A 616 20.30 1.60 -38.38
C GLN A 616 19.24 0.57 -38.79
N SER A 617 18.17 0.38 -37.98
CA SER A 617 17.07 -0.52 -38.33
C SER A 617 16.15 0.01 -39.45
N LEU A 618 16.15 1.33 -39.71
CA LEU A 618 15.41 1.95 -40.82
C LEU A 618 16.18 1.89 -42.14
N ASN A 619 17.49 1.70 -42.07
CA ASN A 619 18.39 1.64 -43.25
C ASN A 619 18.79 0.20 -43.63
N ALA A 620 18.34 -0.82 -42.87
CA ALA A 620 18.50 -2.24 -43.13
C ALA A 620 17.18 -2.85 -43.61
#